data_9237fc8b572da3490676cfa393aa1062
#
_entry.id   9237fc8b572da3490676cfa393aa1062
#
_cell.length_a   1.000
_cell.length_b   1.000
_cell.length_c   1.000
_cell.angle_alpha   90.00
_cell.angle_beta   90.00
_cell.angle_gamma   90.00
#
_symmetry.space_group_name_H-M   'P 1'
#
loop_
_entity.id
_entity.type
_entity.pdbx_description
1 polymer ?
#
loop_
_entity_poly.entity_id
_entity_poly.type
_entity_poly.pdbx_seq_one_letter_code
_entity_poly.pdbx_strand_id
1 'polypeptide(L)'
;LYGNSAPAWYYYNSANGSSTGSTLWWLLSPNGWYGSSASVFIVFGSSLPGYLSNSGVNDTYGVRPAISLKSCTLYSTGNGSASDPYTIKETDTGC
;
A
#
# COMPACT_ATOMS: atom_id res chain seq x y z
N LEU A 1 6.44 -13.82 7.66
CA LEU A 1 6.69 -13.69 6.22
C LEU A 1 7.33 -12.34 5.95
N TYR A 2 8.54 -12.35 5.45
CA TYR A 2 9.24 -11.15 5.01
C TYR A 2 9.08 -11.02 3.50
N GLY A 3 8.43 -9.96 3.05
CA GLY A 3 8.33 -9.67 1.63
C GLY A 3 9.55 -8.90 1.15
N ASN A 4 10.48 -9.58 0.50
CA ASN A 4 11.66 -8.95 -0.09
C ASN A 4 11.51 -8.65 -1.59
N SER A 5 10.31 -8.76 -2.12
CA SER A 5 10.07 -8.64 -3.56
C SER A 5 9.82 -7.21 -4.05
N ALA A 6 9.51 -6.29 -3.14
CA ALA A 6 9.32 -4.90 -3.50
C ALA A 6 10.60 -4.07 -3.30
N PRO A 7 10.81 -3.02 -4.11
CA PRO A 7 11.94 -2.12 -3.91
C PRO A 7 11.90 -1.46 -2.52
N ALA A 8 13.06 -1.17 -1.97
CA ALA A 8 13.19 -0.56 -0.65
C ALA A 8 12.37 0.74 -0.51
N TRP A 9 12.32 1.58 -1.55
CA TRP A 9 11.53 2.81 -1.53
C TRP A 9 10.04 2.58 -1.29
N TYR A 10 9.50 1.43 -1.69
CA TYR A 10 8.10 1.10 -1.47
C TYR A 10 7.76 1.02 0.01
N TYR A 11 8.66 0.48 0.81
CA TYR A 11 8.47 0.36 2.25
C TYR A 11 8.77 1.64 3.01
N TYR A 12 9.73 2.43 2.55
CA TYR A 12 10.22 3.62 3.24
C TYR A 12 9.61 4.93 2.73
N ASN A 13 8.89 4.90 1.62
CA ASN A 13 8.42 6.11 0.99
C ASN A 13 7.26 6.74 1.76
N SER A 14 7.62 7.67 2.65
CA SER A 14 6.67 8.59 3.28
C SER A 14 6.40 9.83 2.42
N ALA A 15 7.11 9.99 1.28
CA ALA A 15 7.17 11.26 0.56
C ALA A 15 5.95 11.51 -0.35
N ASN A 16 5.25 10.48 -0.78
CA ASN A 16 4.13 10.64 -1.72
C ASN A 16 2.80 10.78 -0.96
N GLY A 17 2.63 11.91 -0.29
CA GLY A 17 1.32 12.33 0.19
C GLY A 17 0.94 11.87 1.59
N SER A 18 1.75 11.09 2.27
CA SER A 18 1.53 10.82 3.68
C SER A 18 2.41 11.72 4.53
N SER A 19 1.86 12.84 4.94
CA SER A 19 2.51 13.73 5.90
C SER A 19 2.67 13.13 7.31
N THR A 20 2.14 11.94 7.53
CA THR A 20 2.09 11.30 8.85
C THR A 20 3.09 10.18 9.01
N GLY A 21 3.84 9.81 7.98
CA GLY A 21 4.95 8.86 8.10
C GLY A 21 4.57 7.55 8.78
N SER A 22 3.35 7.06 8.58
CA SER A 22 2.95 5.80 9.17
C SER A 22 3.87 4.70 8.66
N THR A 23 4.58 4.08 9.58
CA THR A 23 5.49 2.97 9.29
C THR A 23 4.76 1.66 9.04
N LEU A 24 3.43 1.67 9.20
CA LEU A 24 2.55 0.52 9.01
C LEU A 24 1.35 0.94 8.18
N TRP A 25 0.83 0.01 7.39
CA TRP A 25 -0.41 0.23 6.65
C TRP A 25 -1.29 -1.00 6.64
N TRP A 26 -2.58 -0.76 6.50
CA TRP A 26 -3.61 -1.77 6.44
C TRP A 26 -3.57 -2.56 5.13
N LEU A 27 -3.82 -3.87 5.24
CA LEU A 27 -4.26 -4.69 4.12
C LEU A 27 -5.79 -4.87 4.16
N LEU A 28 -6.37 -5.40 3.09
CA LEU A 28 -7.81 -5.64 3.01
C LEU A 28 -8.23 -6.98 3.64
N SER A 29 -7.28 -7.87 3.91
CA SER A 29 -7.59 -9.22 4.38
C SER A 29 -7.86 -9.23 5.88
N PRO A 30 -9.00 -9.76 6.31
CA PRO A 30 -9.25 -10.00 7.73
C PRO A 30 -8.28 -11.07 8.25
N ASN A 31 -7.83 -10.91 9.49
CA ASN A 31 -6.98 -11.90 10.13
C ASN A 31 -7.78 -12.79 11.08
N GLY A 32 -8.64 -12.22 11.91
CA GLY A 32 -9.41 -13.00 12.85
C GLY A 32 -10.17 -12.16 13.86
N TRP A 33 -10.75 -12.84 14.81
CA TRP A 33 -11.48 -12.23 15.91
C TRP A 33 -10.85 -12.67 17.23
N TYR A 34 -10.41 -11.73 18.04
CA TYR A 34 -9.75 -11.98 19.31
C TYR A 34 -10.49 -11.29 20.45
N GLY A 35 -11.04 -12.08 21.34
CA GLY A 35 -11.84 -11.54 22.44
C GLY A 35 -13.06 -10.78 21.93
N SER A 36 -13.06 -9.47 22.04
CA SER A 36 -14.13 -8.57 21.61
C SER A 36 -13.75 -7.72 20.38
N SER A 37 -12.62 -7.99 19.75
CA SER A 37 -12.11 -7.15 18.67
C SER A 37 -11.78 -7.95 17.41
N ALA A 38 -12.20 -7.44 16.28
CA ALA A 38 -11.75 -7.92 14.98
C ALA A 38 -10.30 -7.47 14.73
N SER A 39 -9.57 -8.25 13.96
CA SER A 39 -8.21 -7.92 13.56
C SER A 39 -8.04 -8.08 12.05
N VAL A 40 -7.20 -7.22 11.49
CA VAL A 40 -6.90 -7.14 10.06
C VAL A 40 -5.39 -7.20 9.87
N PHE A 41 -4.95 -7.76 8.76
CA PHE A 41 -3.53 -7.79 8.43
C PHE A 41 -2.99 -6.39 8.15
N ILE A 42 -1.75 -6.19 8.59
CA ILE A 42 -0.96 -4.98 8.36
C ILE A 42 0.42 -5.34 7.81
N VAL A 43 1.03 -4.39 7.12
CA VAL A 43 2.41 -4.49 6.67
C VAL A 43 3.26 -3.44 7.37
N PHE A 44 4.41 -3.85 7.83
CA PHE A 44 5.43 -2.97 8.37
C PHE A 44 6.25 -2.34 7.25
N GLY A 45 6.52 -1.06 7.40
CA GLY A 45 7.40 -0.29 6.50
C GLY A 45 8.81 -0.19 7.05
N SER A 46 9.18 0.97 7.60
CA SER A 46 10.56 1.34 7.91
C SER A 46 11.25 0.48 8.97
N SER A 47 10.54 -0.04 9.96
CA SER A 47 11.17 -0.79 11.07
C SER A 47 11.43 -2.25 10.71
N LEU A 48 10.54 -2.87 9.98
CA LEU A 48 10.62 -4.27 9.54
C LEU A 48 10.06 -4.39 8.11
N PRO A 49 10.79 -3.94 7.09
CA PRO A 49 10.25 -3.80 5.75
C PRO A 49 9.59 -5.06 5.22
N GLY A 50 8.30 -4.97 4.90
CA GLY A 50 7.53 -6.07 4.34
C GLY A 50 7.10 -7.14 5.33
N TYR A 51 7.32 -6.94 6.63
CA TYR A 51 6.84 -7.88 7.63
C TYR A 51 5.32 -7.84 7.71
N LEU A 52 4.70 -9.00 7.59
CA LEU A 52 3.26 -9.18 7.70
C LEU A 52 2.88 -9.46 9.16
N SER A 53 1.99 -8.65 9.68
CA SER A 53 1.45 -8.79 11.03
C SER A 53 -0.06 -8.53 11.02
N ASN A 54 -0.64 -8.31 12.16
CA ASN A 54 -2.05 -7.95 12.31
C ASN A 54 -2.24 -6.96 13.45
N SER A 55 -3.35 -6.24 13.42
CA SER A 55 -3.74 -5.32 14.48
C SER A 55 -5.25 -5.21 14.60
N GLY A 56 -5.71 -4.72 15.75
CA GLY A 56 -7.13 -4.49 15.99
C GLY A 56 -7.69 -3.40 15.07
N VAL A 57 -8.93 -3.56 14.64
CA VAL A 57 -9.58 -2.59 13.73
C VAL A 57 -9.80 -1.20 14.37
N ASN A 58 -9.61 -1.10 15.66
CA ASN A 58 -9.67 0.17 16.39
C ASN A 58 -8.34 0.94 16.41
N ASP A 59 -7.27 0.35 15.89
CA ASP A 59 -5.98 1.02 15.74
C ASP A 59 -5.98 1.96 14.53
N THR A 60 -5.02 2.87 14.50
CA THR A 60 -4.88 3.86 13.41
C THR A 60 -3.55 3.68 12.71
N TYR A 61 -3.58 3.35 11.42
CA TYR A 61 -2.40 3.16 10.58
C TYR A 61 -2.60 3.80 9.20
N GLY A 62 -1.56 3.76 8.38
CA GLY A 62 -1.61 4.25 7.02
C GLY A 62 -2.52 3.42 6.12
N VAL A 63 -2.95 4.04 5.03
CA VAL A 63 -3.73 3.38 3.98
C VAL A 63 -2.95 3.47 2.67
N ARG A 64 -2.73 2.31 2.05
CA ARG A 64 -2.19 2.19 0.69
C ARG A 64 -3.21 1.45 -0.15
N PRO A 65 -4.13 2.16 -0.80
CA PRO A 65 -5.21 1.52 -1.54
C PRO A 65 -4.68 0.76 -2.74
N ALA A 66 -5.22 -0.44 -2.96
CA ALA A 66 -5.02 -1.19 -4.19
C ALA A 66 -6.27 -1.04 -5.05
N ILE A 67 -6.08 -0.78 -6.33
CA ILE A 67 -7.15 -0.65 -7.31
C ILE A 67 -6.91 -1.58 -8.49
N SER A 68 -7.99 -1.97 -9.15
CA SER A 68 -7.92 -2.65 -10.43
C SER A 68 -8.12 -1.63 -11.55
N LEU A 69 -7.26 -1.71 -12.54
CA LEU A 69 -7.39 -0.89 -13.74
C LEU A 69 -8.10 -1.70 -14.84
N LYS A 70 -8.81 -1.00 -15.72
CA LYS A 70 -9.37 -1.63 -16.91
C LYS A 70 -8.24 -2.10 -17.83
N SER A 71 -8.46 -3.18 -18.56
CA SER A 71 -7.45 -3.78 -19.46
C SER A 71 -6.92 -2.83 -20.54
N CYS A 72 -7.68 -1.82 -20.87
CA CYS A 72 -7.35 -0.78 -21.87
C CYS A 72 -6.64 0.44 -21.26
N THR A 73 -6.40 0.46 -19.96
CA THR A 73 -5.71 1.56 -19.31
C THR A 73 -4.26 1.64 -19.79
N LEU A 74 -3.87 2.80 -20.30
CA LEU A 74 -2.52 3.07 -20.78
C LEU A 74 -1.79 3.97 -19.78
N TYR A 75 -0.49 3.82 -19.67
CA TYR A 75 0.35 4.81 -19.00
C TYR A 75 0.88 5.83 -20.02
N SER A 76 1.13 7.04 -19.58
CA SER A 76 1.67 8.10 -20.43
C SER A 76 3.18 8.25 -20.26
N THR A 77 3.65 8.24 -19.04
CA THR A 77 5.05 8.45 -18.69
C THR A 77 5.42 7.66 -17.44
N GLY A 78 6.70 7.61 -17.17
CA GLY A 78 7.25 6.99 -15.97
C GLY A 78 7.91 5.64 -16.22
N ASN A 79 8.82 5.29 -15.33
CA ASN A 79 9.54 4.01 -15.34
C ASN A 79 9.25 3.15 -14.10
N GLY A 80 8.35 3.63 -13.23
CA GLY A 80 7.94 2.91 -12.02
C GLY A 80 8.90 3.08 -10.84
N SER A 81 9.87 3.99 -10.92
CA SER A 81 10.71 4.33 -9.77
C SER A 81 10.01 5.34 -8.85
N ALA A 82 10.55 5.54 -7.65
CA ALA A 82 10.02 6.52 -6.71
C ALA A 82 10.09 7.96 -7.22
N SER A 83 11.12 8.27 -8.03
CA SER A 83 11.31 9.60 -8.62
C SER A 83 10.62 9.78 -9.97
N ASP A 84 10.19 8.70 -10.59
CA ASP A 84 9.55 8.71 -11.90
C ASP A 84 8.44 7.63 -11.93
N PRO A 85 7.36 7.82 -11.16
CA PRO A 85 6.25 6.87 -11.11
C PRO A 85 5.49 6.84 -12.43
N TYR A 86 4.85 5.71 -12.71
CA TYR A 86 3.94 5.64 -13.85
C TYR A 86 2.75 6.60 -13.66
N THR A 87 2.44 7.36 -14.70
CA THR A 87 1.26 8.18 -14.76
C THR A 87 0.23 7.58 -15.73
N ILE A 88 -1.02 7.58 -15.32
CA ILE A 88 -2.10 7.06 -16.15
C ILE A 88 -2.44 8.09 -17.20
N LYS A 89 -2.61 7.62 -18.44
CA LYS A 89 -3.11 8.46 -19.53
C LYS A 89 -4.61 8.66 -19.36
N GLU A 90 -5.04 9.92 -19.28
CA GLU A 90 -6.46 10.23 -19.33
C GLU A 90 -7.03 9.84 -20.69
N THR A 91 -8.18 9.19 -20.67
CA THR A 91 -8.94 8.85 -21.86
C THR A 91 -10.30 9.52 -21.79
N ASP A 92 -10.58 10.40 -22.72
CA ASP A 92 -11.84 11.17 -22.76
C ASP A 92 -13.08 10.28 -22.90
N THR A 93 -12.92 9.07 -23.35
CA THR A 93 -14.02 8.17 -23.70
C THR A 93 -14.05 6.89 -22.85
N GLY A 94 -13.36 6.84 -21.74
CA GLY A 94 -13.32 5.60 -20.95
C GLY A 94 -13.30 4.34 -21.83
N CYS A 95 -12.46 3.50 -21.63
CA CYS A 95 -12.45 2.31 -22.47
C CYS A 95 -13.64 1.36 -22.21
#